data_9452b1c2d713e0e69058bc2b20d5d29e
#
_entry.id   9452b1c2d713e0e69058bc2b20d5d29e
#
_cell.length_a   1.000
_cell.length_b   1.000
_cell.length_c   1.000
_cell.angle_alpha   90.00
_cell.angle_beta   90.00
_cell.angle_gamma   90.00
#
_symmetry.space_group_name_H-M   'P 1'
#
loop_
_entity.id
_entity.type
_entity.pdbx_description
1 polymer ?
#
loop_
_entity_poly.entity_id
_entity_poly.type
_entity_poly.pdbx_seq_one_letter_code
_entity_poly.pdbx_strand_id
1 'polypeptide(L)'
;MNKKLKVMTVLGTRPEIIRLSEVIKKLDQYFNHTLVHTGQNYDHELNQIFFHDLGLKKPDIFLEVSTSSALESIGQIISKIEIHLDTIKPDAFLVLGDTNSCLAAIAAKKKKIPIFHMEAGNRCFDQRVPEETNRKIVDHISDINLTYSDIARDYLLSEGMPPDRVIRTGSPISEVLQAHNTEISESMILETLSLTKFSYYLVSLHREENVDSKENIQKIGELLNAISAKFNLPVLVSLHPRTKKSLTLNKVKLDKNILLHKPFGFIDYIALQINSKATLSDSGTINEESSILNFPALNLRNAHERPEGMEEAAVMMTGLSLSKIMQGLKILASQQRADSRTIYPVKDYSYNNVSEKIPRIILSYIDYVNSNLWKK
;
A
#
# COMPACT_ATOMS: atom_id res chain seq x y z
N MET A 1 6.73 0.57 -38.93
CA MET A 1 6.87 0.32 -37.48
C MET A 1 5.48 0.36 -36.87
N ASN A 2 5.01 -0.73 -36.27
CA ASN A 2 3.72 -0.71 -35.60
C ASN A 2 3.78 0.29 -34.43
N LYS A 3 2.81 1.18 -34.35
CA LYS A 3 2.69 2.18 -33.29
C LYS A 3 2.48 1.45 -31.96
N LYS A 4 3.37 1.67 -30.97
CA LYS A 4 3.18 1.10 -29.61
C LYS A 4 1.85 1.58 -29.04
N LEU A 5 1.10 0.69 -28.39
CA LEU A 5 -0.11 1.04 -27.65
C LEU A 5 0.24 2.03 -26.53
N LYS A 6 -0.70 2.93 -26.25
CA LYS A 6 -0.58 3.95 -25.22
C LYS A 6 -1.24 3.45 -23.95
N VAL A 7 -0.51 3.40 -22.86
CA VAL A 7 -1.02 3.03 -21.55
C VAL A 7 -0.86 4.21 -20.60
N MET A 8 -1.91 4.58 -19.88
CA MET A 8 -1.86 5.62 -18.86
C MET A 8 -2.05 4.98 -17.49
N THR A 9 -1.11 5.22 -16.57
CA THR A 9 -1.21 4.79 -15.16
C THR A 9 -1.38 6.00 -14.28
N VAL A 10 -2.36 5.96 -13.36
CA VAL A 10 -2.61 7.02 -12.38
C VAL A 10 -2.32 6.51 -10.98
N LEU A 11 -1.57 7.30 -10.21
CA LEU A 11 -1.25 7.06 -8.82
C LEU A 11 -1.19 8.40 -8.05
N GLY A 12 -1.18 8.35 -6.73
CA GLY A 12 -1.14 9.57 -5.91
C GLY A 12 -0.58 9.37 -4.51
N THR A 13 -0.28 8.13 -4.11
CA THR A 13 0.19 7.81 -2.76
C THR A 13 1.41 6.91 -2.78
N ARG A 14 2.16 6.93 -1.68
CA ARG A 14 3.35 6.08 -1.51
C ARG A 14 3.09 4.58 -1.68
N PRO A 15 2.03 3.99 -1.09
CA PRO A 15 1.73 2.58 -1.33
C PRO A 15 1.50 2.23 -2.80
N GLU A 16 0.87 3.12 -3.56
CA GLU A 16 0.68 2.92 -5.00
C GLU A 16 2.01 2.97 -5.75
N ILE A 17 2.90 3.93 -5.42
CA ILE A 17 4.23 4.05 -6.02
C ILE A 17 5.03 2.76 -5.78
N ILE A 18 5.08 2.28 -4.53
CA ILE A 18 5.82 1.08 -4.16
C ILE A 18 5.29 -0.14 -4.93
N ARG A 19 3.98 -0.37 -4.89
CA ARG A 19 3.38 -1.58 -5.46
C ARG A 19 3.40 -1.60 -6.98
N LEU A 20 3.32 -0.43 -7.62
CA LEU A 20 3.38 -0.33 -9.07
C LEU A 20 4.81 -0.25 -9.62
N SER A 21 5.85 -0.14 -8.80
CA SER A 21 7.21 0.16 -9.26
C SER A 21 7.69 -0.79 -10.35
N GLU A 22 7.64 -2.10 -10.14
CA GLU A 22 8.08 -3.07 -11.14
C GLU A 22 7.13 -3.14 -12.35
N VAL A 23 5.82 -2.94 -12.13
CA VAL A 23 4.84 -2.84 -13.20
C VAL A 23 5.11 -1.62 -14.08
N ILE A 24 5.38 -0.45 -13.51
CA ILE A 24 5.71 0.78 -14.23
C ILE A 24 6.95 0.57 -15.12
N LYS A 25 8.02 -0.04 -14.59
CA LYS A 25 9.22 -0.37 -15.38
C LYS A 25 8.91 -1.23 -16.61
N LYS A 26 8.03 -2.23 -16.47
CA LYS A 26 7.60 -3.08 -17.59
C LYS A 26 6.69 -2.36 -18.57
N LEU A 27 5.79 -1.50 -18.10
CA LEU A 27 4.96 -0.69 -18.98
C LEU A 27 5.80 0.31 -19.79
N ASP A 28 6.80 0.95 -19.17
CA ASP A 28 7.74 1.85 -19.87
C ASP A 28 8.54 1.11 -20.95
N GLN A 29 8.88 -0.15 -20.69
CA GLN A 29 9.63 -0.97 -21.66
C GLN A 29 8.80 -1.33 -22.91
N TYR A 30 7.53 -1.70 -22.73
CA TYR A 30 6.74 -2.34 -23.77
C TYR A 30 5.74 -1.40 -24.46
N PHE A 31 5.28 -0.35 -23.77
CA PHE A 31 4.23 0.57 -24.25
C PHE A 31 4.74 2.00 -24.43
N ASN A 32 3.93 2.84 -25.04
CA ASN A 32 4.03 4.29 -24.89
C ASN A 32 3.32 4.67 -23.58
N HIS A 33 4.04 4.55 -22.48
CA HIS A 33 3.49 4.65 -21.14
C HIS A 33 3.55 6.09 -20.63
N THR A 34 2.41 6.57 -20.11
CA THR A 34 2.28 7.86 -19.43
C THR A 34 1.97 7.63 -17.97
N LEU A 35 2.86 8.09 -17.09
CA LEU A 35 2.70 8.03 -15.64
C LEU A 35 2.14 9.37 -15.13
N VAL A 36 0.98 9.32 -14.47
CA VAL A 36 0.30 10.48 -13.89
C VAL A 36 0.29 10.39 -12.39
N HIS A 37 0.75 11.45 -11.72
CA HIS A 37 0.65 11.61 -10.26
C HIS A 37 -0.43 12.63 -9.94
N THR A 38 -1.41 12.28 -9.08
CA THR A 38 -2.51 13.18 -8.75
C THR A 38 -2.09 14.36 -7.89
N GLY A 39 -1.02 14.24 -7.12
CA GLY A 39 -0.57 15.28 -6.17
C GLY A 39 -1.26 15.20 -4.81
N GLN A 40 -2.15 14.24 -4.61
CA GLN A 40 -2.80 14.00 -3.32
C GLN A 40 -1.76 13.68 -2.26
N ASN A 41 -1.81 14.39 -1.11
CA ASN A 41 -0.86 14.23 0.00
C ASN A 41 0.62 14.37 -0.42
N TYR A 42 0.90 15.25 -1.38
CA TYR A 42 2.24 15.45 -1.89
C TYR A 42 3.12 16.22 -0.89
N ASP A 43 3.94 15.50 -0.16
CA ASP A 43 5.15 16.02 0.44
C ASP A 43 6.28 15.80 -0.57
N HIS A 44 6.78 16.91 -1.16
CA HIS A 44 7.71 16.89 -2.28
C HIS A 44 8.96 16.07 -1.96
N GLU A 45 9.54 16.24 -0.77
CA GLU A 45 10.76 15.54 -0.36
C GLU A 45 10.50 14.05 -0.16
N LEU A 46 9.40 13.67 0.50
CA LEU A 46 9.08 12.28 0.79
C LEU A 46 8.72 11.49 -0.48
N ASN A 47 8.00 12.07 -1.43
CA ASN A 47 7.64 11.35 -2.65
C ASN A 47 8.85 11.17 -3.59
N GLN A 48 9.74 12.15 -3.71
CA GLN A 48 10.95 12.02 -4.53
C GLN A 48 11.86 10.91 -4.05
N ILE A 49 11.98 10.69 -2.73
CA ILE A 49 12.74 9.60 -2.16
C ILE A 49 12.23 8.24 -2.70
N PHE A 50 10.90 8.02 -2.74
CA PHE A 50 10.35 6.75 -3.23
C PHE A 50 10.60 6.53 -4.73
N PHE A 51 10.47 7.56 -5.56
CA PHE A 51 10.81 7.44 -6.99
C PHE A 51 12.29 7.12 -7.20
N HIS A 52 13.16 7.73 -6.41
CA HIS A 52 14.62 7.48 -6.44
C HIS A 52 14.95 6.07 -5.94
N ASP A 53 14.50 5.70 -4.75
CA ASP A 53 14.78 4.40 -4.11
C ASP A 53 14.32 3.23 -4.96
N LEU A 54 13.20 3.38 -5.66
CA LEU A 54 12.62 2.35 -6.51
C LEU A 54 13.11 2.41 -7.97
N GLY A 55 14.00 3.33 -8.31
CA GLY A 55 14.54 3.48 -9.67
C GLY A 55 13.49 3.82 -10.73
N LEU A 56 12.49 4.63 -10.35
CA LEU A 56 11.42 5.05 -11.24
C LEU A 56 11.71 6.40 -11.91
N LYS A 57 11.22 6.55 -13.15
CA LYS A 57 11.17 7.88 -13.78
C LYS A 57 10.24 8.80 -13.00
N LYS A 58 10.46 10.11 -13.13
CA LYS A 58 9.49 11.11 -12.64
C LYS A 58 8.16 10.95 -13.37
N PRO A 59 7.02 11.26 -12.73
CA PRO A 59 5.73 11.29 -13.43
C PRO A 59 5.78 12.22 -14.64
N ASP A 60 5.20 11.76 -15.75
CA ASP A 60 5.09 12.55 -16.97
C ASP A 60 4.11 13.72 -16.80
N ILE A 61 3.11 13.51 -15.92
CA ILE A 61 2.07 14.50 -15.60
C ILE A 61 1.88 14.56 -14.09
N PHE A 62 1.75 15.78 -13.58
CA PHE A 62 1.44 16.07 -12.19
C PHE A 62 0.17 16.92 -12.12
N LEU A 63 -0.93 16.38 -11.54
CA LEU A 63 -2.24 17.04 -11.57
C LEU A 63 -2.39 18.18 -10.56
N GLU A 64 -1.51 18.28 -9.56
CA GLU A 64 -1.55 19.32 -8.51
C GLU A 64 -2.94 19.45 -7.89
N VAL A 65 -3.47 18.33 -7.37
CA VAL A 65 -4.79 18.29 -6.77
C VAL A 65 -4.76 18.95 -5.39
N SER A 66 -5.73 19.83 -5.12
CA SER A 66 -5.90 20.45 -3.79
C SER A 66 -6.28 19.40 -2.73
N THR A 67 -5.83 19.61 -1.51
CA THR A 67 -6.10 18.74 -0.35
C THR A 67 -7.03 19.39 0.68
N SER A 68 -7.80 20.41 0.30
CA SER A 68 -8.71 21.13 1.20
C SER A 68 -9.83 20.24 1.77
N SER A 69 -10.38 19.34 0.93
CA SER A 69 -11.30 18.27 1.35
C SER A 69 -11.17 17.04 0.45
N ALA A 70 -11.62 15.88 0.94
CA ALA A 70 -11.62 14.64 0.15
C ALA A 70 -12.49 14.76 -1.10
N LEU A 71 -13.69 15.36 -0.97
CA LEU A 71 -14.62 15.53 -2.09
C LEU A 71 -14.08 16.49 -3.15
N GLU A 72 -13.44 17.58 -2.74
CA GLU A 72 -12.81 18.52 -3.66
C GLU A 72 -11.64 17.85 -4.39
N SER A 73 -10.80 17.10 -3.66
CA SER A 73 -9.72 16.32 -4.26
C SER A 73 -10.25 15.35 -5.33
N ILE A 74 -11.30 14.60 -5.03
CA ILE A 74 -11.92 13.68 -5.97
C ILE A 74 -12.45 14.42 -7.21
N GLY A 75 -13.19 15.53 -7.02
CA GLY A 75 -13.70 16.34 -8.12
C GLY A 75 -12.59 16.86 -9.04
N GLN A 76 -11.48 17.34 -8.44
CA GLN A 76 -10.32 17.82 -9.20
C GLN A 76 -9.58 16.68 -9.93
N ILE A 77 -9.44 15.50 -9.32
CA ILE A 77 -8.83 14.34 -9.98
C ILE A 77 -9.61 14.01 -11.26
N ILE A 78 -10.93 13.88 -11.15
CA ILE A 78 -11.80 13.50 -12.28
C ILE A 78 -11.75 14.57 -13.40
N SER A 79 -11.84 15.85 -13.05
CA SER A 79 -11.87 16.93 -14.04
C SER A 79 -10.51 17.19 -14.69
N LYS A 80 -9.41 17.15 -13.90
CA LYS A 80 -8.07 17.41 -14.45
C LYS A 80 -7.57 16.28 -15.32
N ILE A 81 -7.84 15.00 -14.94
CA ILE A 81 -7.41 13.87 -15.77
C ILE A 81 -8.11 13.85 -17.13
N GLU A 82 -9.34 14.33 -17.25
CA GLU A 82 -10.10 14.37 -18.49
C GLU A 82 -9.34 15.09 -19.60
N ILE A 83 -8.70 16.22 -19.30
CA ILE A 83 -7.90 17.01 -20.27
C ILE A 83 -6.78 16.16 -20.87
N HIS A 84 -6.12 15.37 -20.04
CA HIS A 84 -5.03 14.49 -20.49
C HIS A 84 -5.53 13.27 -21.24
N LEU A 85 -6.70 12.72 -20.88
CA LEU A 85 -7.33 11.65 -21.64
C LEU A 85 -7.70 12.09 -23.06
N ASP A 86 -8.22 13.31 -23.23
CA ASP A 86 -8.57 13.87 -24.55
C ASP A 86 -7.34 14.15 -25.41
N THR A 87 -6.25 14.59 -24.81
CA THR A 87 -5.00 14.92 -25.51
C THR A 87 -4.21 13.68 -25.91
N ILE A 88 -4.00 12.77 -24.95
CA ILE A 88 -3.14 11.58 -25.12
C ILE A 88 -3.88 10.46 -25.83
N LYS A 89 -5.18 10.30 -25.52
CA LYS A 89 -6.05 9.23 -26.03
C LYS A 89 -5.41 7.85 -25.79
N PRO A 90 -5.27 7.44 -24.50
CA PRO A 90 -4.66 6.16 -24.19
C PRO A 90 -5.56 4.99 -24.65
N ASP A 91 -4.93 3.88 -25.05
CA ASP A 91 -5.60 2.63 -25.42
C ASP A 91 -6.00 1.81 -24.19
N ALA A 92 -5.32 2.04 -23.04
CA ALA A 92 -5.62 1.42 -21.74
C ALA A 92 -5.34 2.38 -20.58
N PHE A 93 -6.11 2.21 -19.50
CA PHE A 93 -6.01 2.98 -18.28
C PHE A 93 -5.80 2.05 -17.10
N LEU A 94 -4.75 2.24 -16.31
CA LEU A 94 -4.40 1.42 -15.15
C LEU A 94 -4.49 2.23 -13.87
N VAL A 95 -5.17 1.66 -12.88
CA VAL A 95 -5.22 2.16 -11.50
C VAL A 95 -4.93 1.03 -10.51
N LEU A 96 -4.55 1.39 -9.29
CA LEU A 96 -4.32 0.45 -8.20
C LEU A 96 -5.06 0.88 -6.94
N GLY A 97 -5.72 -0.09 -6.31
CA GLY A 97 -6.28 0.06 -4.96
C GLY A 97 -7.49 1.00 -4.90
N ASP A 98 -7.58 1.71 -3.80
CA ASP A 98 -8.81 2.35 -3.35
C ASP A 98 -8.63 3.79 -2.83
N THR A 99 -7.47 4.38 -3.05
CA THR A 99 -7.25 5.80 -2.73
C THR A 99 -8.07 6.70 -3.66
N ASN A 100 -8.19 7.99 -3.34
CA ASN A 100 -8.94 8.90 -4.21
C ASN A 100 -8.38 8.95 -5.64
N SER A 101 -7.09 8.62 -5.84
CA SER A 101 -6.45 8.58 -7.16
C SER A 101 -7.14 7.61 -8.11
N CYS A 102 -7.62 6.46 -7.61
CA CYS A 102 -8.26 5.44 -8.44
C CYS A 102 -9.57 5.91 -9.05
N LEU A 103 -10.24 6.93 -8.46
CA LEU A 103 -11.47 7.50 -8.97
C LEU A 103 -11.28 8.26 -10.31
N ALA A 104 -10.04 8.52 -10.73
CA ALA A 104 -9.73 8.93 -12.11
C ALA A 104 -10.32 7.96 -13.15
N ALA A 105 -10.54 6.70 -12.79
CA ALA A 105 -11.19 5.69 -13.61
C ALA A 105 -12.61 6.11 -14.09
N ILE A 106 -13.32 6.98 -13.33
CA ILE A 106 -14.63 7.50 -13.73
C ILE A 106 -14.52 8.28 -15.06
N ALA A 107 -13.52 9.14 -15.19
CA ALA A 107 -13.28 9.88 -16.43
C ALA A 107 -12.90 8.94 -17.59
N ALA A 108 -12.01 7.97 -17.35
CA ALA A 108 -11.63 6.97 -18.37
C ALA A 108 -12.85 6.15 -18.84
N LYS A 109 -13.75 5.76 -17.90
CA LYS A 109 -15.00 5.05 -18.23
C LYS A 109 -15.90 5.88 -19.14
N LYS A 110 -16.07 7.18 -18.85
CA LYS A 110 -16.87 8.11 -19.69
C LYS A 110 -16.29 8.29 -21.08
N LYS A 111 -14.96 8.20 -21.22
CA LYS A 111 -14.24 8.25 -22.51
C LYS A 111 -14.18 6.88 -23.22
N LYS A 112 -14.80 5.84 -22.66
CA LYS A 112 -14.79 4.47 -23.21
C LYS A 112 -13.36 3.93 -23.42
N ILE A 113 -12.46 4.21 -22.49
CA ILE A 113 -11.10 3.69 -22.46
C ILE A 113 -11.10 2.42 -21.59
N PRO A 114 -10.55 1.29 -22.07
CA PRO A 114 -10.41 0.06 -21.27
C PRO A 114 -9.68 0.30 -19.95
N ILE A 115 -10.33 -0.08 -18.84
CA ILE A 115 -9.83 0.15 -17.47
C ILE A 115 -9.39 -1.17 -16.86
N PHE A 116 -8.16 -1.18 -16.36
CA PHE A 116 -7.54 -2.26 -15.60
C PHE A 116 -7.35 -1.80 -14.16
N HIS A 117 -7.92 -2.54 -13.20
CA HIS A 117 -7.85 -2.21 -11.78
C HIS A 117 -7.06 -3.26 -11.02
N MET A 118 -5.85 -2.93 -10.55
CA MET A 118 -5.05 -3.78 -9.68
C MET A 118 -5.47 -3.62 -8.21
N GLU A 119 -5.29 -4.65 -7.41
CA GLU A 119 -5.76 -4.74 -6.02
C GLU A 119 -7.29 -4.72 -5.92
N ALA A 120 -7.97 -5.21 -6.95
CA ALA A 120 -9.42 -5.28 -7.02
C ALA A 120 -9.99 -6.33 -6.05
N GLY A 121 -11.22 -6.13 -5.59
CA GLY A 121 -11.96 -7.11 -4.80
C GLY A 121 -11.65 -7.14 -3.32
N ASN A 122 -10.77 -6.30 -2.80
CA ASN A 122 -10.57 -6.18 -1.35
C ASN A 122 -11.84 -5.67 -0.69
N ARG A 123 -12.20 -6.25 0.48
CA ARG A 123 -13.37 -5.83 1.29
C ARG A 123 -13.00 -5.87 2.77
N CYS A 124 -13.38 -4.84 3.51
CA CYS A 124 -13.34 -4.85 4.96
C CYS A 124 -14.75 -4.92 5.60
N PHE A 125 -15.81 -4.73 4.79
CA PHE A 125 -17.22 -4.72 5.22
C PHE A 125 -17.52 -3.70 6.31
N ASP A 126 -16.67 -2.67 6.45
CA ASP A 126 -16.83 -1.59 7.42
C ASP A 126 -17.02 -0.26 6.67
N GLN A 127 -18.26 0.25 6.68
CA GLN A 127 -18.63 1.49 5.99
C GLN A 127 -18.00 2.76 6.61
N ARG A 128 -17.37 2.65 7.78
CA ARG A 128 -16.62 3.76 8.40
C ARG A 128 -15.27 3.98 7.72
N VAL A 129 -14.79 3.01 6.96
CA VAL A 129 -13.55 3.10 6.18
C VAL A 129 -13.85 3.78 4.83
N PRO A 130 -13.36 5.01 4.58
CA PRO A 130 -13.68 5.76 3.35
C PRO A 130 -13.30 5.00 2.07
N GLU A 131 -12.21 4.26 2.11
CA GLU A 131 -11.71 3.47 1.00
C GLU A 131 -12.67 2.33 0.60
N GLU A 132 -13.55 1.85 1.51
CA GLU A 132 -14.54 0.82 1.18
C GLU A 132 -15.52 1.29 0.08
N THR A 133 -15.86 2.57 0.08
CA THR A 133 -16.68 3.18 -0.99
C THR A 133 -15.91 3.25 -2.30
N ASN A 134 -14.66 3.75 -2.27
CA ASN A 134 -13.85 3.92 -3.45
C ASN A 134 -13.61 2.59 -4.17
N ARG A 135 -13.23 1.53 -3.42
CA ARG A 135 -12.93 0.21 -4.02
C ARG A 135 -14.16 -0.40 -4.69
N LYS A 136 -15.33 -0.29 -4.08
CA LYS A 136 -16.58 -0.75 -4.70
C LYS A 136 -16.89 0.00 -6.00
N ILE A 137 -16.74 1.33 -6.00
CA ILE A 137 -16.96 2.12 -7.21
C ILE A 137 -16.00 1.67 -8.32
N VAL A 138 -14.70 1.59 -8.01
CA VAL A 138 -13.68 1.30 -9.03
C VAL A 138 -13.77 -0.13 -9.53
N ASP A 139 -14.00 -1.11 -8.66
CA ASP A 139 -14.23 -2.50 -9.06
C ASP A 139 -15.37 -2.61 -10.07
N HIS A 140 -16.52 -1.96 -9.78
CA HIS A 140 -17.72 -2.08 -10.61
C HIS A 140 -17.67 -1.29 -11.93
N ILE A 141 -16.86 -0.24 -12.01
CA ILE A 141 -16.69 0.50 -13.28
C ILE A 141 -15.51 -0.01 -14.12
N SER A 142 -14.57 -0.76 -13.54
CA SER A 142 -13.43 -1.30 -14.27
C SER A 142 -13.85 -2.39 -15.24
N ASP A 143 -13.15 -2.49 -16.35
CA ASP A 143 -13.45 -3.50 -17.37
C ASP A 143 -12.76 -4.82 -17.05
N ILE A 144 -11.55 -4.76 -16.47
CA ILE A 144 -10.75 -5.91 -16.04
C ILE A 144 -10.29 -5.68 -14.60
N ASN A 145 -10.70 -6.55 -13.69
CA ASN A 145 -10.32 -6.55 -12.30
C ASN A 145 -9.17 -7.55 -12.04
N LEU A 146 -8.07 -7.06 -11.47
CA LEU A 146 -6.83 -7.79 -11.22
C LEU A 146 -6.67 -7.99 -9.71
N THR A 147 -7.13 -9.15 -9.21
CA THR A 147 -7.16 -9.44 -7.78
C THR A 147 -5.84 -9.98 -7.28
N TYR A 148 -5.52 -9.73 -6.01
CA TYR A 148 -4.32 -10.28 -5.39
C TYR A 148 -4.54 -11.70 -4.90
N SER A 149 -5.71 -12.00 -4.34
CA SER A 149 -6.03 -13.30 -3.76
C SER A 149 -7.23 -13.97 -4.41
N ASP A 150 -7.38 -15.27 -4.17
CA ASP A 150 -8.56 -16.02 -4.56
C ASP A 150 -9.79 -15.52 -3.80
N ILE A 151 -9.66 -15.12 -2.53
CA ILE A 151 -10.75 -14.56 -1.73
C ILE A 151 -11.27 -13.25 -2.33
N ALA A 152 -10.37 -12.34 -2.70
CA ALA A 152 -10.75 -11.09 -3.37
C ALA A 152 -11.46 -11.35 -4.70
N ARG A 153 -11.02 -12.37 -5.44
CA ARG A 153 -11.69 -12.83 -6.65
C ARG A 153 -13.10 -13.32 -6.35
N ASP A 154 -13.26 -14.16 -5.35
CA ASP A 154 -14.56 -14.74 -4.97
C ASP A 154 -15.54 -13.66 -4.51
N TYR A 155 -15.08 -12.61 -3.83
CA TYR A 155 -15.92 -11.46 -3.50
C TYR A 155 -16.50 -10.79 -4.76
N LEU A 156 -15.66 -10.53 -5.76
CA LEU A 156 -16.12 -9.92 -7.02
C LEU A 156 -17.07 -10.82 -7.79
N LEU A 157 -16.82 -12.12 -7.83
CA LEU A 157 -17.73 -13.09 -8.48
C LEU A 157 -19.08 -13.13 -7.76
N SER A 158 -19.09 -13.10 -6.43
CA SER A 158 -20.33 -13.08 -5.63
C SER A 158 -21.09 -11.75 -5.77
N GLU A 159 -20.41 -10.66 -6.10
CA GLU A 159 -21.00 -9.37 -6.44
C GLU A 159 -21.52 -9.30 -7.90
N GLY A 160 -21.42 -10.40 -8.65
CA GLY A 160 -21.95 -10.55 -10.01
C GLY A 160 -20.99 -10.13 -11.12
N MET A 161 -19.68 -9.99 -10.83
CA MET A 161 -18.70 -9.71 -11.87
C MET A 161 -18.48 -10.92 -12.80
N PRO A 162 -18.40 -10.71 -14.12
CA PRO A 162 -18.14 -11.77 -15.07
C PRO A 162 -16.77 -12.43 -14.82
N PRO A 163 -16.71 -13.78 -14.73
CA PRO A 163 -15.49 -14.51 -14.34
C PRO A 163 -14.29 -14.31 -15.29
N ASP A 164 -14.55 -14.05 -16.56
CA ASP A 164 -13.55 -13.81 -17.60
C ASP A 164 -12.87 -12.45 -17.50
N ARG A 165 -13.41 -11.55 -16.67
CA ARG A 165 -12.91 -10.19 -16.41
C ARG A 165 -12.36 -10.00 -14.99
N VAL A 166 -12.29 -11.08 -14.21
CA VAL A 166 -11.69 -11.08 -12.88
C VAL A 166 -10.52 -12.05 -12.88
N ILE A 167 -9.31 -11.48 -12.91
CA ILE A 167 -8.06 -12.26 -13.12
C ILE A 167 -7.21 -12.15 -11.86
N ARG A 168 -6.85 -13.29 -11.25
CA ARG A 168 -5.94 -13.33 -10.12
C ARG A 168 -4.49 -13.16 -10.58
N THR A 169 -3.85 -12.07 -10.19
CA THR A 169 -2.44 -11.78 -10.50
C THR A 169 -1.48 -12.13 -9.37
N GLY A 170 -1.94 -12.09 -8.13
CA GLY A 170 -1.12 -12.06 -6.93
C GLY A 170 -0.73 -10.65 -6.53
N SER A 171 -0.20 -10.49 -5.32
CA SER A 171 0.33 -9.20 -4.85
C SER A 171 1.70 -8.91 -5.48
N PRO A 172 1.95 -7.67 -5.96
CA PRO A 172 3.24 -7.30 -6.54
C PRO A 172 4.35 -7.06 -5.51
N ILE A 173 4.04 -6.99 -4.21
CA ILE A 173 5.01 -6.56 -3.19
C ILE A 173 6.19 -7.53 -3.04
N SER A 174 5.97 -8.84 -3.24
CA SER A 174 7.06 -9.83 -3.20
C SER A 174 8.11 -9.57 -4.28
N GLU A 175 7.67 -9.24 -5.49
CA GLU A 175 8.55 -8.89 -6.60
C GLU A 175 9.34 -7.60 -6.32
N VAL A 176 8.67 -6.57 -5.74
CA VAL A 176 9.33 -5.33 -5.33
C VAL A 176 10.38 -5.57 -4.25
N LEU A 177 10.05 -6.34 -3.22
CA LEU A 177 10.98 -6.67 -2.14
C LEU A 177 12.19 -7.47 -2.66
N GLN A 178 11.95 -8.40 -3.58
CA GLN A 178 13.02 -9.18 -4.20
C GLN A 178 13.92 -8.32 -5.09
N ALA A 179 13.35 -7.40 -5.86
CA ALA A 179 14.10 -6.48 -6.73
C ALA A 179 15.07 -5.58 -5.95
N HIS A 180 14.75 -5.29 -4.69
CA HIS A 180 15.53 -4.40 -3.82
C HIS A 180 16.21 -5.14 -2.63
N ASN A 181 16.31 -6.47 -2.70
CA ASN A 181 16.83 -7.27 -1.59
C ASN A 181 18.28 -6.91 -1.22
N THR A 182 19.11 -6.59 -2.20
CA THR A 182 20.51 -6.20 -1.98
C THR A 182 20.58 -4.88 -1.21
N GLU A 183 19.90 -3.84 -1.69
CA GLU A 183 19.87 -2.52 -1.07
C GLU A 183 19.29 -2.57 0.34
N ILE A 184 18.26 -3.38 0.57
CA ILE A 184 17.68 -3.60 1.89
C ILE A 184 18.70 -4.24 2.84
N SER A 185 19.42 -5.26 2.38
CA SER A 185 20.40 -5.98 3.20
C SER A 185 21.63 -5.15 3.53
N GLU A 186 22.00 -4.22 2.65
CA GLU A 186 23.16 -3.32 2.77
C GLU A 186 22.82 -1.97 3.43
N SER A 187 21.54 -1.75 3.83
CA SER A 187 21.12 -0.50 4.46
C SER A 187 21.89 -0.24 5.77
N MET A 188 22.48 0.95 5.85
CA MET A 188 23.24 1.41 7.02
C MET A 188 22.36 2.07 8.08
N ILE A 189 21.04 1.95 7.97
CA ILE A 189 20.09 2.67 8.84
C ILE A 189 20.23 2.30 10.33
N LEU A 190 20.56 1.04 10.64
CA LEU A 190 20.76 0.62 12.02
C LEU A 190 21.97 1.31 12.65
N GLU A 191 23.06 1.41 11.91
CA GLU A 191 24.27 2.12 12.36
C GLU A 191 24.01 3.61 12.51
N THR A 192 23.33 4.22 11.52
CA THR A 192 22.93 5.63 11.54
C THR A 192 22.09 5.99 12.77
N LEU A 193 21.23 5.08 13.20
CA LEU A 193 20.37 5.25 14.38
C LEU A 193 20.95 4.66 15.66
N SER A 194 22.16 4.09 15.61
CA SER A 194 22.81 3.40 16.74
C SER A 194 21.92 2.30 17.34
N LEU A 195 21.23 1.53 16.48
CA LEU A 195 20.34 0.45 16.85
C LEU A 195 21.04 -0.91 16.71
N THR A 196 20.77 -1.82 17.64
CA THR A 196 21.23 -3.21 17.56
C THR A 196 20.12 -4.11 17.03
N LYS A 197 20.47 -5.03 16.11
CA LYS A 197 19.53 -6.03 15.55
C LYS A 197 18.76 -6.74 16.67
N PHE A 198 17.46 -6.88 16.49
CA PHE A 198 16.52 -7.56 17.39
C PHE A 198 16.45 -6.97 18.83
N SER A 199 16.99 -5.75 19.02
CA SER A 199 17.03 -5.08 20.33
C SER A 199 16.28 -3.75 20.32
N TYR A 200 15.29 -3.58 19.47
CA TYR A 200 14.38 -2.44 19.46
C TYR A 200 13.00 -2.86 18.93
N TYR A 201 11.98 -2.10 19.25
CA TYR A 201 10.65 -2.19 18.66
C TYR A 201 10.47 -1.10 17.62
N LEU A 202 9.85 -1.45 16.48
CA LEU A 202 9.48 -0.47 15.45
C LEU A 202 7.97 -0.22 15.52
N VAL A 203 7.57 1.05 15.56
CA VAL A 203 6.15 1.45 15.58
C VAL A 203 5.88 2.43 14.44
N SER A 204 4.81 2.19 13.68
CA SER A 204 4.34 3.09 12.62
C SER A 204 2.83 3.28 12.72
N LEU A 205 2.40 4.52 12.94
CA LEU A 205 1.01 4.91 13.11
C LEU A 205 0.71 6.16 12.29
N HIS A 206 -0.22 6.03 11.34
CA HIS A 206 -0.56 7.11 10.41
C HIS A 206 -2.05 7.17 10.04
N ARG A 207 -2.85 6.16 10.38
CA ARG A 207 -4.27 6.10 10.07
C ARG A 207 -5.05 7.15 10.86
N GLU A 208 -5.98 7.85 10.17
CA GLU A 208 -6.82 8.90 10.77
C GLU A 208 -7.57 8.41 11.99
N GLU A 209 -8.16 7.23 11.91
CA GLU A 209 -8.90 6.58 12.98
C GLU A 209 -8.09 6.42 14.27
N ASN A 210 -6.75 6.27 14.15
CA ASN A 210 -5.86 6.12 15.30
C ASN A 210 -5.31 7.46 15.81
N VAL A 211 -5.04 8.43 14.93
CA VAL A 211 -4.25 9.62 15.30
C VAL A 211 -5.07 10.89 15.48
N ASP A 212 -6.34 10.93 15.05
CA ASP A 212 -7.17 12.13 15.16
C ASP A 212 -7.98 12.20 16.46
N SER A 213 -8.25 11.06 17.09
CA SER A 213 -8.93 11.03 18.38
C SER A 213 -7.96 11.35 19.52
N LYS A 214 -8.31 12.33 20.37
CA LYS A 214 -7.55 12.64 21.59
C LYS A 214 -7.38 11.43 22.50
N GLU A 215 -8.40 10.60 22.62
CA GLU A 215 -8.38 9.37 23.41
C GLU A 215 -7.37 8.37 22.84
N ASN A 216 -7.38 8.15 21.52
CA ASN A 216 -6.47 7.22 20.87
C ASN A 216 -5.01 7.70 20.95
N ILE A 217 -4.76 9.01 20.82
CA ILE A 217 -3.42 9.58 20.97
C ILE A 217 -2.86 9.37 22.39
N GLN A 218 -3.68 9.47 23.43
CA GLN A 218 -3.27 9.15 24.81
C GLN A 218 -2.98 7.65 24.94
N LYS A 219 -3.84 6.78 24.42
CA LYS A 219 -3.60 5.32 24.39
C LYS A 219 -2.30 4.95 23.66
N ILE A 220 -1.99 5.63 22.55
CA ILE A 220 -0.71 5.45 21.84
C ILE A 220 0.47 5.84 22.74
N GLY A 221 0.40 6.96 23.43
CA GLY A 221 1.44 7.35 24.38
C GLY A 221 1.63 6.34 25.52
N GLU A 222 0.53 5.87 26.11
CA GLU A 222 0.53 4.82 27.15
C GLU A 222 1.13 3.52 26.62
N LEU A 223 0.75 3.11 25.39
CA LEU A 223 1.28 1.92 24.74
C LEU A 223 2.81 2.01 24.54
N LEU A 224 3.29 3.11 23.96
CA LEU A 224 4.72 3.31 23.72
C LEU A 224 5.52 3.27 25.03
N ASN A 225 5.05 3.98 26.06
CA ASN A 225 5.67 4.00 27.38
C ASN A 225 5.65 2.61 28.04
N ALA A 226 4.55 1.87 27.92
CA ALA A 226 4.43 0.53 28.51
C ALA A 226 5.37 -0.49 27.84
N ILE A 227 5.56 -0.41 26.50
CA ILE A 227 6.53 -1.25 25.78
C ILE A 227 7.95 -0.91 26.25
N SER A 228 8.31 0.39 26.26
CA SER A 228 9.62 0.86 26.71
C SER A 228 9.93 0.38 28.14
N ALA A 229 9.03 0.60 29.07
CA ALA A 229 9.21 0.23 30.48
C ALA A 229 9.32 -1.29 30.70
N LYS A 230 8.47 -2.08 30.00
CA LYS A 230 8.44 -3.54 30.18
C LYS A 230 9.67 -4.25 29.63
N PHE A 231 10.14 -3.82 28.48
CA PHE A 231 11.22 -4.53 27.78
C PHE A 231 12.58 -3.86 27.92
N ASN A 232 12.62 -2.63 28.44
CA ASN A 232 13.82 -1.82 28.58
C ASN A 232 14.65 -1.74 27.26
N LEU A 233 13.96 -1.59 26.14
CA LEU A 233 14.52 -1.49 24.80
C LEU A 233 14.05 -0.20 24.12
N PRO A 234 14.83 0.34 23.17
CA PRO A 234 14.38 1.45 22.34
C PRO A 234 13.07 1.13 21.61
N VAL A 235 12.18 2.13 21.53
CA VAL A 235 10.97 2.09 20.72
C VAL A 235 11.13 3.15 19.64
N LEU A 236 11.50 2.71 18.43
CA LEU A 236 11.62 3.60 17.27
C LEU A 236 10.23 3.84 16.67
N VAL A 237 9.83 5.10 16.60
CA VAL A 237 8.52 5.49 16.04
C VAL A 237 8.72 6.23 14.73
N SER A 238 8.29 5.64 13.63
CA SER A 238 8.20 6.31 12.32
C SER A 238 6.97 7.21 12.32
N LEU A 239 7.19 8.52 12.44
CA LEU A 239 6.15 9.51 12.65
C LEU A 239 5.74 10.21 11.37
N HIS A 240 4.51 10.01 10.96
CA HIS A 240 3.88 10.91 10.00
C HIS A 240 3.72 12.32 10.62
N PRO A 241 3.86 13.43 9.85
CA PRO A 241 3.72 14.79 10.36
C PRO A 241 2.42 15.02 11.16
N ARG A 242 1.32 14.41 10.73
CA ARG A 242 0.01 14.43 11.42
C ARG A 242 0.09 13.84 12.83
N THR A 243 0.71 12.67 12.97
CA THR A 243 0.88 12.00 14.27
C THR A 243 1.75 12.83 15.20
N LYS A 244 2.85 13.40 14.70
CA LYS A 244 3.72 14.31 15.47
C LYS A 244 2.95 15.50 15.99
N LYS A 245 2.17 16.15 15.13
CA LYS A 245 1.32 17.30 15.51
C LYS A 245 0.33 16.91 16.59
N SER A 246 -0.33 15.77 16.45
CA SER A 246 -1.34 15.27 17.40
C SER A 246 -0.72 14.96 18.77
N LEU A 247 0.42 14.27 18.84
CA LEU A 247 1.15 14.01 20.09
C LEU A 247 1.53 15.30 20.82
N THR A 248 2.04 16.31 20.07
CA THR A 248 2.43 17.61 20.62
C THR A 248 1.23 18.38 21.17
N LEU A 249 0.15 18.49 20.38
CA LEU A 249 -1.07 19.20 20.79
C LEU A 249 -1.71 18.61 22.04
N ASN A 250 -1.68 17.30 22.17
CA ASN A 250 -2.25 16.59 23.31
C ASN A 250 -1.27 16.43 24.48
N LYS A 251 -0.07 17.05 24.41
CA LYS A 251 0.96 17.05 25.47
C LYS A 251 1.29 15.64 26.00
N VAL A 252 1.37 14.66 25.10
CA VAL A 252 1.69 13.28 25.46
C VAL A 252 3.13 13.20 25.96
N LYS A 253 3.33 12.70 27.19
CA LYS A 253 4.65 12.50 27.77
C LYS A 253 5.19 11.14 27.34
N LEU A 254 6.37 11.13 26.74
CA LEU A 254 7.03 9.91 26.25
C LEU A 254 8.33 9.67 27.04
N ASP A 255 8.62 8.39 27.29
CA ASP A 255 9.86 7.93 27.91
C ASP A 255 11.08 8.26 27.02
N LYS A 256 12.25 8.43 27.64
CA LYS A 256 13.51 8.76 26.94
C LYS A 256 13.98 7.72 25.92
N ASN A 257 13.57 6.46 26.09
CA ASN A 257 13.90 5.37 25.15
C ASN A 257 12.97 5.35 23.93
N ILE A 258 11.99 6.26 23.84
CA ILE A 258 11.11 6.38 22.67
C ILE A 258 11.77 7.35 21.68
N LEU A 259 12.20 6.82 20.55
CA LEU A 259 12.92 7.55 19.51
C LEU A 259 11.94 7.96 18.41
N LEU A 260 11.61 9.25 18.36
CA LEU A 260 10.71 9.80 17.35
C LEU A 260 11.51 10.17 16.10
N HIS A 261 11.20 9.57 14.97
CA HIS A 261 11.87 9.83 13.70
C HIS A 261 10.87 10.21 12.60
N LYS A 262 11.30 11.08 11.66
CA LYS A 262 10.52 11.35 10.45
C LYS A 262 10.31 10.05 9.62
N PRO A 263 9.34 9.99 8.71
CA PRO A 263 9.16 8.80 7.88
C PRO A 263 10.44 8.41 7.15
N PHE A 264 10.68 7.11 7.06
CA PHE A 264 11.83 6.53 6.34
C PHE A 264 11.49 6.32 4.86
N GLY A 265 12.51 6.24 4.00
CA GLY A 265 12.42 5.69 2.67
C GLY A 265 12.08 4.19 2.68
N PHE A 266 11.73 3.64 1.51
CA PHE A 266 11.29 2.25 1.41
C PHE A 266 12.37 1.27 1.89
N ILE A 267 13.58 1.40 1.37
CA ILE A 267 14.73 0.50 1.68
C ILE A 267 15.01 0.46 3.18
N ASP A 268 15.20 1.63 3.79
CA ASP A 268 15.51 1.76 5.21
C ASP A 268 14.37 1.25 6.10
N TYR A 269 13.12 1.53 5.72
CA TYR A 269 11.97 1.08 6.49
C TYR A 269 11.86 -0.45 6.52
N ILE A 270 12.04 -1.12 5.38
CA ILE A 270 12.05 -2.59 5.30
C ILE A 270 13.23 -3.17 6.09
N ALA A 271 14.42 -2.58 5.98
CA ALA A 271 15.58 -2.99 6.78
C ALA A 271 15.31 -2.88 8.30
N LEU A 272 14.64 -1.80 8.75
CA LEU A 272 14.23 -1.63 10.13
C LEU A 272 13.18 -2.67 10.57
N GLN A 273 12.23 -3.03 9.71
CA GLN A 273 11.22 -4.07 10.01
C GLN A 273 11.87 -5.45 10.24
N ILE A 274 12.71 -5.89 9.30
CA ILE A 274 13.39 -7.18 9.33
C ILE A 274 14.24 -7.31 10.61
N ASN A 275 14.93 -6.25 11.01
CA ASN A 275 15.87 -6.22 12.11
C ASN A 275 15.26 -5.78 13.45
N SER A 276 13.97 -5.45 13.51
CA SER A 276 13.28 -5.12 14.76
C SER A 276 13.02 -6.37 15.61
N LYS A 277 12.83 -6.20 16.90
CA LYS A 277 12.32 -7.29 17.78
C LYS A 277 10.87 -7.65 17.43
N ALA A 278 10.07 -6.65 17.17
CA ALA A 278 8.75 -6.77 16.51
C ALA A 278 8.36 -5.41 15.93
N THR A 279 7.56 -5.45 14.86
CA THR A 279 6.97 -4.27 14.25
C THR A 279 5.50 -4.16 14.64
N LEU A 280 5.08 -2.97 15.07
CA LEU A 280 3.69 -2.64 15.36
C LEU A 280 3.24 -1.57 14.37
N SER A 281 2.23 -1.86 13.54
CA SER A 281 1.82 -0.93 12.49
C SER A 281 0.31 -0.95 12.25
N ASP A 282 -0.24 0.20 11.84
CA ASP A 282 -1.60 0.31 11.33
C ASP A 282 -1.67 0.32 9.78
N SER A 283 -0.53 0.05 9.13
CA SER A 283 -0.47 -0.09 7.67
C SER A 283 -1.16 -1.38 7.21
N GLY A 284 -1.88 -1.32 6.08
CA GLY A 284 -2.42 -2.50 5.42
C GLY A 284 -1.32 -3.42 4.84
N THR A 285 -0.13 -2.90 4.55
CA THR A 285 0.98 -3.67 3.96
C THR A 285 1.70 -4.57 4.96
N ILE A 286 1.54 -4.34 6.27
CA ILE A 286 2.25 -5.11 7.31
C ILE A 286 1.98 -6.62 7.22
N ASN A 287 0.76 -7.02 6.79
CA ASN A 287 0.41 -8.42 6.61
C ASN A 287 1.24 -9.07 5.49
N GLU A 288 1.42 -8.35 4.38
CA GLU A 288 2.20 -8.82 3.24
C GLU A 288 3.69 -8.85 3.58
N GLU A 289 4.21 -7.74 4.09
CA GLU A 289 5.63 -7.56 4.44
C GLU A 289 6.08 -8.59 5.48
N SER A 290 5.33 -8.76 6.57
CA SER A 290 5.64 -9.73 7.62
C SER A 290 5.55 -11.17 7.12
N SER A 291 4.54 -11.50 6.29
CA SER A 291 4.39 -12.84 5.72
C SER A 291 5.54 -13.20 4.78
N ILE A 292 5.94 -12.27 3.89
CA ILE A 292 7.01 -12.50 2.91
C ILE A 292 8.38 -12.56 3.60
N LEU A 293 8.69 -11.56 4.43
CA LEU A 293 10.01 -11.36 5.02
C LEU A 293 10.22 -12.08 6.37
N ASN A 294 9.18 -12.72 6.89
CA ASN A 294 9.21 -13.51 8.12
C ASN A 294 9.75 -12.75 9.34
N PHE A 295 9.25 -11.55 9.59
CA PHE A 295 9.53 -10.81 10.82
C PHE A 295 8.29 -10.72 11.72
N PRO A 296 8.43 -10.70 13.06
CA PRO A 296 7.32 -10.59 13.99
C PRO A 296 6.59 -9.25 13.86
N ALA A 297 5.26 -9.28 13.69
CA ALA A 297 4.46 -8.08 13.56
C ALA A 297 3.10 -8.16 14.26
N LEU A 298 2.59 -6.99 14.68
CA LEU A 298 1.22 -6.78 15.15
C LEU A 298 0.54 -5.71 14.32
N ASN A 299 -0.72 -5.95 13.98
CA ASN A 299 -1.56 -4.96 13.32
C ASN A 299 -2.39 -4.20 14.37
N LEU A 300 -2.19 -2.87 14.41
CA LEU A 300 -2.83 -1.95 15.35
C LEU A 300 -4.19 -1.44 14.85
N ARG A 301 -4.90 -2.25 14.06
CA ARG A 301 -6.22 -1.95 13.51
C ARG A 301 -7.30 -2.84 14.12
N ASN A 302 -8.55 -2.39 14.02
CA ASN A 302 -9.74 -3.15 14.39
C ASN A 302 -10.45 -3.79 13.19
N ALA A 303 -10.05 -3.42 11.98
CA ALA A 303 -10.55 -3.97 10.72
C ALA A 303 -9.40 -4.17 9.74
N HIS A 304 -9.55 -5.08 8.80
CA HIS A 304 -8.59 -5.33 7.73
C HIS A 304 -9.32 -5.66 6.42
N GLU A 305 -8.65 -5.39 5.33
CA GLU A 305 -9.12 -5.65 3.96
C GLU A 305 -8.39 -6.82 3.28
N ARG A 306 -7.60 -7.60 4.03
CA ARG A 306 -6.77 -8.71 3.51
C ARG A 306 -7.04 -10.00 4.29
N PRO A 307 -8.18 -10.66 4.04
CA PRO A 307 -8.57 -11.87 4.77
C PRO A 307 -7.59 -13.03 4.56
N GLU A 308 -6.94 -13.12 3.40
CA GLU A 308 -5.92 -14.13 3.11
C GLU A 308 -4.74 -14.12 4.11
N GLY A 309 -4.39 -12.94 4.61
CA GLY A 309 -3.37 -12.82 5.67
C GLY A 309 -3.84 -13.32 7.02
N MET A 310 -5.16 -13.29 7.27
CA MET A 310 -5.75 -13.81 8.51
C MET A 310 -5.96 -15.32 8.46
N GLU A 311 -6.21 -15.91 7.30
CA GLU A 311 -6.30 -17.37 7.14
C GLU A 311 -5.00 -18.07 7.52
N GLU A 312 -3.85 -17.46 7.19
CA GLU A 312 -2.52 -17.95 7.61
C GLU A 312 -2.08 -17.40 8.98
N ALA A 313 -2.89 -16.57 9.64
CA ALA A 313 -2.54 -15.89 10.89
C ALA A 313 -1.18 -15.15 10.82
N ALA A 314 -0.84 -14.61 9.66
CA ALA A 314 0.45 -13.98 9.38
C ALA A 314 0.76 -12.83 10.34
N VAL A 315 -0.26 -12.07 10.75
CA VAL A 315 -0.16 -10.97 11.69
C VAL A 315 -1.38 -10.95 12.62
N MET A 316 -1.16 -10.78 13.92
CA MET A 316 -2.25 -10.66 14.89
C MET A 316 -2.83 -9.24 14.89
N MET A 317 -4.15 -9.12 14.76
CA MET A 317 -4.88 -7.86 14.85
C MET A 317 -5.25 -7.56 16.31
N THR A 318 -4.66 -6.51 16.87
CA THR A 318 -4.79 -6.17 18.29
C THR A 318 -5.55 -4.87 18.54
N GLY A 319 -5.71 -4.03 17.52
CA GLY A 319 -6.11 -2.64 17.73
C GLY A 319 -5.12 -1.93 18.67
N LEU A 320 -5.59 -0.90 19.36
CA LEU A 320 -4.81 -0.16 20.37
C LEU A 320 -5.00 -0.73 21.79
N SER A 321 -5.44 -1.98 21.93
CA SER A 321 -5.60 -2.61 23.23
C SER A 321 -4.25 -3.01 23.83
N LEU A 322 -3.82 -2.30 24.89
CA LEU A 322 -2.54 -2.56 25.56
C LEU A 322 -2.41 -4.02 26.01
N SER A 323 -3.46 -4.60 26.60
CA SER A 323 -3.44 -5.99 27.06
C SER A 323 -3.24 -6.98 25.92
N LYS A 324 -3.96 -6.81 24.78
CA LYS A 324 -3.80 -7.67 23.60
C LYS A 324 -2.42 -7.51 22.97
N ILE A 325 -1.90 -6.28 22.88
CA ILE A 325 -0.57 -6.01 22.34
C ILE A 325 0.49 -6.71 23.21
N MET A 326 0.42 -6.60 24.53
CA MET A 326 1.37 -7.26 25.42
C MET A 326 1.31 -8.78 25.34
N GLN A 327 0.12 -9.37 25.16
CA GLN A 327 -0.04 -10.81 24.91
C GLN A 327 0.51 -11.18 23.54
N GLY A 328 0.22 -10.40 22.50
CA GLY A 328 0.75 -10.61 21.15
C GLY A 328 2.28 -10.57 21.12
N LEU A 329 2.91 -9.59 21.78
CA LEU A 329 4.37 -9.51 21.88
C LEU A 329 4.97 -10.72 22.61
N LYS A 330 4.25 -11.30 23.59
CA LYS A 330 4.66 -12.55 24.25
C LYS A 330 4.61 -13.74 23.29
N ILE A 331 3.57 -13.85 22.47
CA ILE A 331 3.46 -14.89 21.42
C ILE A 331 4.58 -14.74 20.39
N LEU A 332 4.82 -13.52 19.90
CA LEU A 332 5.84 -13.23 18.92
C LEU A 332 7.28 -13.47 19.41
N ALA A 333 7.50 -13.49 20.73
CA ALA A 333 8.83 -13.73 21.30
C ALA A 333 9.42 -15.10 20.92
N SER A 334 8.58 -16.09 20.58
CA SER A 334 8.97 -17.43 20.14
C SER A 334 8.93 -17.60 18.62
N GLN A 335 8.52 -16.59 17.86
CA GLN A 335 8.44 -16.67 16.41
C GLN A 335 9.84 -16.81 15.80
N GLN A 336 10.00 -17.83 14.96
CA GLN A 336 11.21 -18.05 14.18
C GLN A 336 11.30 -17.04 13.03
N ARG A 337 12.52 -16.81 12.54
CA ARG A 337 12.85 -15.77 11.56
C ARG A 337 13.64 -16.34 10.39
N ALA A 338 13.82 -15.52 9.37
CA ALA A 338 14.54 -15.87 8.14
C ALA A 338 13.97 -17.14 7.51
N ASP A 339 14.81 -18.15 7.25
CA ASP A 339 14.41 -19.38 6.57
C ASP A 339 13.57 -20.32 7.45
N SER A 340 13.71 -20.20 8.77
CA SER A 340 12.87 -20.94 9.72
C SER A 340 11.57 -20.19 9.94
N ARG A 341 10.43 -20.89 9.77
CA ARG A 341 9.11 -20.26 9.87
C ARG A 341 8.23 -20.93 10.91
N THR A 342 7.62 -20.12 11.78
CA THR A 342 6.53 -20.57 12.67
C THR A 342 5.21 -20.58 11.92
N ILE A 343 5.00 -19.62 11.03
CA ILE A 343 3.79 -19.44 10.22
C ILE A 343 4.18 -19.54 8.74
N TYR A 344 3.38 -20.25 7.95
CA TYR A 344 3.61 -20.35 6.51
C TYR A 344 3.37 -19.01 5.80
N PRO A 345 4.07 -18.76 4.69
CA PRO A 345 3.81 -17.57 3.90
C PRO A 345 2.44 -17.65 3.26
N VAL A 346 1.74 -16.53 3.22
CA VAL A 346 0.49 -16.40 2.47
C VAL A 346 0.77 -16.67 0.99
N LYS A 347 0.11 -17.67 0.41
CA LYS A 347 0.35 -18.11 -0.97
C LYS A 347 0.21 -16.97 -1.98
N ASP A 348 -0.81 -16.14 -1.81
CA ASP A 348 -1.13 -15.06 -2.73
C ASP A 348 -0.14 -13.90 -2.70
N TYR A 349 0.75 -13.87 -1.70
CA TYR A 349 1.84 -12.88 -1.59
C TYR A 349 3.17 -13.38 -2.15
N SER A 350 3.26 -14.62 -2.62
CA SER A 350 4.52 -15.26 -3.06
C SER A 350 4.78 -15.16 -4.57
N TYR A 351 4.00 -14.37 -5.31
CA TYR A 351 4.18 -14.21 -6.75
C TYR A 351 5.28 -13.21 -7.09
N ASN A 352 6.27 -13.64 -7.88
CA ASN A 352 7.42 -12.82 -8.29
C ASN A 352 7.39 -12.47 -9.78
N ASN A 353 6.22 -12.46 -10.40
CA ASN A 353 6.05 -12.23 -11.83
C ASN A 353 4.81 -11.39 -12.17
N VAL A 354 4.33 -10.59 -11.22
CA VAL A 354 3.15 -9.76 -11.42
C VAL A 354 3.42 -8.72 -12.50
N SER A 355 4.59 -8.08 -12.48
CA SER A 355 5.01 -7.10 -13.48
C SER A 355 5.04 -7.68 -14.90
N GLU A 356 5.32 -8.97 -15.05
CA GLU A 356 5.30 -9.68 -16.35
C GLU A 356 3.88 -10.03 -16.80
N LYS A 357 2.95 -10.27 -15.87
CA LYS A 357 1.55 -10.58 -16.19
C LYS A 357 0.80 -9.35 -16.71
N ILE A 358 0.99 -8.18 -16.07
CA ILE A 358 0.21 -6.98 -16.35
C ILE A 358 0.28 -6.55 -17.81
N PRO A 359 1.46 -6.40 -18.45
CA PRO A 359 1.54 -6.05 -19.88
C PRO A 359 0.83 -7.06 -20.80
N ARG A 360 0.93 -8.36 -20.47
CA ARG A 360 0.29 -9.42 -21.26
C ARG A 360 -1.23 -9.37 -21.14
N ILE A 361 -1.75 -9.11 -19.95
CA ILE A 361 -3.19 -8.97 -19.73
C ILE A 361 -3.71 -7.72 -20.45
N ILE A 362 -3.03 -6.59 -20.30
CA ILE A 362 -3.41 -5.34 -20.99
C ILE A 362 -3.47 -5.57 -22.51
N LEU A 363 -2.41 -6.13 -23.10
CA LEU A 363 -2.36 -6.42 -24.53
C LEU A 363 -3.49 -7.35 -24.99
N SER A 364 -3.80 -8.38 -24.19
CA SER A 364 -4.83 -9.37 -24.54
C SER A 364 -6.26 -8.82 -24.47
N TYR A 365 -6.50 -7.87 -23.54
CA TYR A 365 -7.86 -7.46 -23.21
C TYR A 365 -8.30 -6.11 -23.80
N ILE A 366 -7.41 -5.29 -24.35
CA ILE A 366 -7.80 -4.02 -24.97
C ILE A 366 -8.84 -4.24 -26.05
N ASP A 367 -8.55 -5.11 -27.04
CA ASP A 367 -9.46 -5.38 -28.15
C ASP A 367 -10.71 -6.15 -27.69
N TYR A 368 -10.54 -7.06 -26.71
CA TYR A 368 -11.66 -7.74 -26.09
C TYR A 368 -12.67 -6.77 -25.49
N VAL A 369 -12.21 -5.81 -24.69
CA VAL A 369 -13.05 -4.78 -24.06
C VAL A 369 -13.69 -3.89 -25.13
N ASN A 370 -12.91 -3.41 -26.10
CA ASN A 370 -13.41 -2.55 -27.17
C ASN A 370 -14.50 -3.24 -27.99
N SER A 371 -14.31 -4.49 -28.40
CA SER A 371 -15.26 -5.23 -29.24
C SER A 371 -16.47 -5.72 -28.46
N ASN A 372 -16.29 -6.27 -27.25
CA ASN A 372 -17.37 -6.92 -26.52
C ASN A 372 -18.20 -5.98 -25.66
N LEU A 373 -17.56 -4.98 -25.02
CA LEU A 373 -18.24 -4.05 -24.13
C LEU A 373 -18.60 -2.73 -24.80
N TRP A 374 -17.70 -2.16 -25.57
CA TRP A 374 -17.93 -0.86 -26.21
C TRP A 374 -18.48 -0.93 -27.62
N LYS A 375 -18.46 -2.13 -28.25
CA LYS A 375 -18.91 -2.34 -29.64
C LYS A 375 -18.21 -1.37 -30.62
N LYS A 376 -16.91 -1.16 -30.42
CA LYS A 376 -16.04 -0.36 -31.28
C LYS A 376 -15.43 -1.20 -32.40
#